data_a29ee3b336fb16ed026b3447d1a051ad
#
_entry.id   a29ee3b336fb16ed026b3447d1a051ad
#
_cell.length_a   1.000
_cell.length_b   1.000
_cell.length_c   1.000
_cell.angle_alpha   90.00
_cell.angle_beta   90.00
_cell.angle_gamma   90.00
#
_symmetry.space_group_name_H-M   'P 1'
#
loop_
_entity.id
_entity.type
_entity.pdbx_description
1 polymer ?
#
loop_
_entity_poly.entity_id
_entity_poly.type
_entity_poly.pdbx_seq_one_letter_code
_entity_poly.pdbx_strand_id
1 'polypeptide(L)'
;VWGELIENNIEKIFVCDISADADLEDFEKLRKEFDVFLIDHHPFDGELESWKNVVKAGSDDCAGLMVYELGEELFDREKWRWLLDAVIIADFSFKKKENLEKLKENYSEINEENIFESISGILVKKIDANLTYFEKDLRKVYDMVYNKEFDKLEETYLIIQKEIDSFINKFEEDAEFFPEKNLYIYYFKPKFKISSTLSTLISLKYKTKSLIFIVEDTKDENYLKMSARNQNASEDMNKLLKKGIEGLEDANAGGHAAASGARIMKKDLAIFKKNLLD
;
A
#
# COMPACT_ATOMS: atom_id res chain seq x y z
N VAL A 1 -12.24 -18.40 9.07
CA VAL A 1 -12.29 -17.28 10.04
C VAL A 1 -13.52 -17.38 10.93
N TRP A 2 -14.76 -17.39 10.37
CA TRP A 2 -16.00 -17.36 11.16
C TRP A 2 -16.11 -18.52 12.17
N GLY A 3 -15.90 -19.77 11.72
CA GLY A 3 -15.88 -20.94 12.59
C GLY A 3 -14.83 -20.85 13.69
N GLU A 4 -13.65 -20.36 13.39
CA GLU A 4 -12.56 -20.19 14.36
C GLU A 4 -12.90 -19.17 15.46
N LEU A 5 -13.61 -18.10 15.12
CA LEU A 5 -14.06 -17.11 16.12
C LEU A 5 -15.02 -17.73 17.13
N ILE A 6 -15.97 -18.53 16.65
CA ILE A 6 -16.94 -19.23 17.49
C ILE A 6 -16.29 -20.34 18.32
N GLU A 7 -15.43 -21.16 17.71
CA GLU A 7 -14.72 -22.26 18.38
C GLU A 7 -13.79 -21.75 19.50
N ASN A 8 -13.20 -20.57 19.34
CA ASN A 8 -12.34 -19.96 20.34
C ASN A 8 -13.10 -19.07 21.36
N ASN A 9 -14.42 -19.06 21.36
CA ASN A 9 -15.25 -18.24 22.24
C ASN A 9 -14.87 -16.76 22.25
N ILE A 10 -14.62 -16.21 21.07
CA ILE A 10 -14.30 -14.76 20.93
C ILE A 10 -15.57 -13.97 21.24
N GLU A 11 -15.46 -13.00 22.14
CA GLU A 11 -16.55 -12.10 22.50
C GLU A 11 -16.38 -10.72 21.86
N LYS A 12 -15.17 -10.25 21.72
CA LYS A 12 -14.84 -8.91 21.21
C LYS A 12 -13.88 -8.98 20.05
N ILE A 13 -14.12 -8.15 19.03
CA ILE A 13 -13.30 -8.05 17.82
C ILE A 13 -12.92 -6.59 17.60
N PHE A 14 -11.63 -6.32 17.44
CA PHE A 14 -11.12 -5.04 16.99
C PHE A 14 -10.79 -5.14 15.50
N VAL A 15 -11.48 -4.36 14.69
CA VAL A 15 -11.22 -4.21 13.25
C VAL A 15 -10.46 -2.90 13.10
N CYS A 16 -9.23 -2.97 12.63
CA CYS A 16 -8.38 -1.80 12.47
C CYS A 16 -7.90 -1.69 11.02
N ASP A 17 -7.95 -0.47 10.46
CA ASP A 17 -7.38 -0.16 9.15
C ASP A 17 -8.02 -0.98 8.00
N ILE A 18 -9.33 -1.15 8.07
CA ILE A 18 -10.11 -1.84 7.04
C ILE A 18 -11.33 -0.97 6.70
N SER A 19 -11.50 -0.67 5.42
CA SER A 19 -12.70 -0.01 4.89
C SER A 19 -13.90 -0.96 4.99
N ALA A 20 -14.52 -1.02 6.16
CA ALA A 20 -15.63 -1.93 6.44
C ALA A 20 -16.89 -1.60 5.64
N ASP A 21 -17.00 -0.37 5.13
CA ASP A 21 -18.03 0.12 4.23
C ASP A 21 -17.96 -0.52 2.82
N ALA A 22 -16.83 -1.10 2.46
CA ALA A 22 -16.70 -1.86 1.22
C ALA A 22 -17.55 -3.14 1.22
N ASP A 23 -17.88 -3.69 2.38
CA ASP A 23 -18.76 -4.86 2.56
C ASP A 23 -19.60 -4.73 3.84
N LEU A 24 -20.58 -3.81 3.82
CA LEU A 24 -21.47 -3.54 4.94
C LEU A 24 -22.26 -4.77 5.38
N GLU A 25 -22.67 -5.64 4.46
CA GLU A 25 -23.48 -6.81 4.79
C GLU A 25 -22.71 -7.80 5.67
N ASP A 26 -21.46 -8.09 5.34
CA ASP A 26 -20.63 -8.98 6.15
C ASP A 26 -20.20 -8.31 7.47
N PHE A 27 -19.96 -7.01 7.46
CA PHE A 27 -19.65 -6.27 8.69
C PHE A 27 -20.84 -6.20 9.65
N GLU A 28 -22.07 -6.01 9.15
CA GLU A 28 -23.29 -6.08 9.96
C GLU A 28 -23.55 -7.48 10.53
N LYS A 29 -23.27 -8.53 9.76
CA LYS A 29 -23.34 -9.92 10.27
C LYS A 29 -22.37 -10.12 11.43
N LEU A 30 -21.13 -9.62 11.29
CA LEU A 30 -20.11 -9.71 12.34
C LEU A 30 -20.59 -9.04 13.64
N ARG A 31 -21.18 -7.85 13.55
CA ARG A 31 -21.70 -7.07 14.68
C ARG A 31 -22.93 -7.68 15.36
N LYS A 32 -23.67 -8.54 14.69
CA LYS A 32 -24.80 -9.27 15.30
C LYS A 32 -24.35 -10.40 16.21
N GLU A 33 -23.20 -10.97 15.94
CA GLU A 33 -22.64 -12.13 16.65
C GLU A 33 -21.61 -11.72 17.72
N PHE A 34 -20.88 -10.60 17.51
CA PHE A 34 -19.76 -10.20 18.33
C PHE A 34 -19.85 -8.71 18.75
N ASP A 35 -19.19 -8.36 19.85
CA ASP A 35 -18.96 -6.95 20.22
C ASP A 35 -17.79 -6.41 19.38
N VAL A 36 -18.11 -5.70 18.30
CA VAL A 36 -17.12 -5.23 17.30
C VAL A 36 -16.78 -3.77 17.50
N PHE A 37 -15.50 -3.47 17.54
CA PHE A 37 -14.93 -2.11 17.53
C PHE A 37 -14.22 -1.88 16.20
N LEU A 38 -14.59 -0.81 15.49
CA LEU A 38 -13.91 -0.38 14.25
C LEU A 38 -13.08 0.87 14.54
N ILE A 39 -11.80 0.82 14.20
CA ILE A 39 -10.87 1.96 14.23
C ILE A 39 -10.27 2.09 12.83
N ASP A 40 -10.65 3.14 12.10
CA ASP A 40 -10.32 3.25 10.68
C ASP A 40 -10.21 4.70 10.22
N HIS A 41 -9.45 4.95 9.15
CA HIS A 41 -9.21 6.26 8.58
C HIS A 41 -9.56 6.35 7.08
N HIS A 42 -10.02 5.27 6.46
CA HIS A 42 -10.41 5.29 5.06
C HIS A 42 -11.61 6.22 4.82
N PRO A 43 -11.71 6.83 3.61
CA PRO A 43 -12.88 7.63 3.23
C PRO A 43 -14.17 6.82 3.41
N PHE A 44 -15.22 7.51 3.82
CA PHE A 44 -16.44 6.87 4.27
C PHE A 44 -17.68 7.58 3.73
N ASP A 45 -18.66 6.83 3.24
CA ASP A 45 -19.95 7.31 2.79
C ASP A 45 -21.06 7.08 3.86
N GLY A 46 -21.02 7.88 4.92
CA GLY A 46 -22.23 8.43 5.55
C GLY A 46 -22.93 7.67 6.66
N GLU A 47 -22.84 6.35 6.90
CA GLU A 47 -23.64 5.71 7.95
C GLU A 47 -22.87 5.16 9.15
N LEU A 48 -21.65 4.69 8.98
CA LEU A 48 -20.88 4.07 10.07
C LEU A 48 -20.50 5.02 11.20
N GLU A 49 -20.32 6.32 10.95
CA GLU A 49 -19.96 7.30 11.98
C GLU A 49 -21.00 7.38 13.12
N SER A 50 -22.26 7.06 12.80
CA SER A 50 -23.34 7.01 13.80
C SER A 50 -23.37 5.71 14.61
N TRP A 51 -22.56 4.72 14.26
CA TRP A 51 -22.58 3.43 14.90
C TRP A 51 -21.78 3.43 16.20
N LYS A 52 -22.34 2.83 17.23
CA LYS A 52 -21.63 2.60 18.48
C LYS A 52 -20.37 1.75 18.21
N ASN A 53 -19.27 2.08 18.87
CA ASN A 53 -17.98 1.40 18.75
C ASN A 53 -17.28 1.60 17.38
N VAL A 54 -17.60 2.69 16.67
CA VAL A 54 -16.87 3.12 15.48
C VAL A 54 -16.12 4.40 15.79
N VAL A 55 -14.82 4.39 15.48
CA VAL A 55 -13.95 5.56 15.55
C VAL A 55 -13.33 5.76 14.18
N LYS A 56 -13.69 6.86 13.55
CA LYS A 56 -13.17 7.26 12.23
C LYS A 56 -12.35 8.54 12.35
N ALA A 57 -11.26 8.64 11.61
CA ALA A 57 -10.50 9.86 11.40
C ALA A 57 -10.51 10.24 9.92
N GLY A 58 -9.92 11.41 9.58
CA GLY A 58 -9.71 11.78 8.18
C GLY A 58 -8.69 10.87 7.50
N SER A 59 -8.75 10.79 6.17
CA SER A 59 -7.84 9.99 5.35
C SER A 59 -6.38 10.46 5.38
N ASP A 60 -6.09 11.55 6.07
CA ASP A 60 -4.77 12.11 6.34
C ASP A 60 -4.19 11.67 7.70
N ASP A 61 -4.96 10.91 8.49
CA ASP A 61 -4.50 10.22 9.70
C ASP A 61 -4.13 8.75 9.40
N CYS A 62 -3.83 7.96 10.42
CA CYS A 62 -3.64 6.52 10.31
C CYS A 62 -4.26 5.78 11.48
N ALA A 63 -4.78 4.58 11.22
CA ALA A 63 -5.43 3.75 12.24
C ALA A 63 -4.50 3.41 13.40
N GLY A 64 -3.20 3.20 13.14
CA GLY A 64 -2.23 2.91 14.19
C GLY A 64 -1.97 4.08 15.15
N LEU A 65 -1.97 5.33 14.67
CA LEU A 65 -1.91 6.52 15.54
C LEU A 65 -3.16 6.61 16.41
N MET A 66 -4.35 6.36 15.82
CA MET A 66 -5.60 6.35 16.56
C MET A 66 -5.61 5.30 17.68
N VAL A 67 -5.16 4.08 17.38
CA VAL A 67 -5.01 3.00 18.39
C VAL A 67 -4.04 3.41 19.49
N TYR A 68 -2.93 4.06 19.15
CA TYR A 68 -1.96 4.54 20.13
C TYR A 68 -2.57 5.60 21.06
N GLU A 69 -3.33 6.55 20.52
CA GLU A 69 -3.97 7.61 21.31
C GLU A 69 -5.10 7.06 22.18
N LEU A 70 -5.98 6.22 21.62
CA LEU A 70 -7.07 5.56 22.36
C LEU A 70 -6.56 4.59 23.44
N GLY A 71 -5.36 4.04 23.24
CA GLY A 71 -4.77 3.06 24.15
C GLY A 71 -4.19 3.60 25.45
N GLU A 72 -4.25 4.90 25.71
CA GLU A 72 -3.62 5.54 26.89
C GLU A 72 -4.01 4.88 28.21
N GLU A 73 -5.26 4.49 28.37
CA GLU A 73 -5.78 3.84 29.57
C GLU A 73 -5.79 2.29 29.48
N LEU A 74 -5.51 1.73 28.30
CA LEU A 74 -5.66 0.29 28.03
C LEU A 74 -4.35 -0.48 28.09
N PHE A 75 -3.24 0.13 27.73
CA PHE A 75 -1.92 -0.51 27.71
C PHE A 75 -0.79 0.52 27.91
N ASP A 76 0.38 0.01 28.28
CA ASP A 76 1.60 0.82 28.37
C ASP A 76 2.07 1.22 26.96
N ARG A 77 1.56 2.35 26.48
CA ARG A 77 1.81 2.84 25.11
C ARG A 77 3.28 3.26 24.88
N GLU A 78 4.01 3.66 25.93
CA GLU A 78 5.44 4.01 25.82
C GLU A 78 6.29 2.83 25.31
N LYS A 79 5.88 1.63 25.63
CA LYS A 79 6.49 0.41 25.09
C LYS A 79 6.43 0.34 23.55
N TRP A 80 5.46 1.00 22.94
CA TRP A 80 5.16 0.96 21.50
C TRP A 80 5.51 2.26 20.78
N ARG A 81 6.04 3.26 21.49
CA ARG A 81 6.40 4.55 20.93
C ARG A 81 7.32 4.42 19.70
N TRP A 82 8.27 3.50 19.74
CA TRP A 82 9.18 3.21 18.65
C TRP A 82 8.48 2.76 17.35
N LEU A 83 7.30 2.13 17.47
CA LEU A 83 6.52 1.66 16.32
C LEU A 83 5.60 2.76 15.79
N LEU A 84 5.19 3.70 16.64
CA LEU A 84 4.30 4.79 16.26
C LEU A 84 4.87 5.63 15.12
N ASP A 85 6.14 6.01 15.18
CA ASP A 85 6.78 6.78 14.13
C ASP A 85 6.79 5.99 12.80
N ALA A 86 7.05 4.69 12.87
CA ALA A 86 7.01 3.82 11.70
C ALA A 86 5.59 3.73 11.10
N VAL A 87 4.54 3.66 11.93
CA VAL A 87 3.14 3.61 11.47
C VAL A 87 2.75 4.91 10.77
N ILE A 88 3.08 6.08 11.35
CA ILE A 88 2.82 7.39 10.72
C ILE A 88 3.51 7.48 9.35
N ILE A 89 4.73 6.93 9.22
CA ILE A 89 5.48 6.94 7.97
C ILE A 89 4.88 5.96 6.95
N ALA A 90 4.55 4.74 7.37
CA ALA A 90 4.04 3.69 6.50
C ALA A 90 2.74 4.11 5.79
N ASP A 91 1.89 4.82 6.48
CA ASP A 91 0.57 5.26 6.01
C ASP A 91 0.58 6.65 5.36
N PHE A 92 1.76 7.23 5.16
CA PHE A 92 1.95 8.59 4.64
C PHE A 92 1.21 9.68 5.44
N SER A 93 0.81 9.39 6.65
CA SER A 93 0.09 10.30 7.54
C SER A 93 0.93 11.51 7.97
N PHE A 94 2.25 11.46 7.77
CA PHE A 94 3.16 12.60 7.95
C PHE A 94 2.87 13.79 7.01
N LYS A 95 2.08 13.60 5.96
CA LYS A 95 1.59 14.71 5.11
C LYS A 95 0.68 15.66 5.87
N LYS A 96 0.05 15.21 6.93
CA LYS A 96 -0.65 16.05 7.91
C LYS A 96 0.38 16.73 8.81
N LYS A 97 0.33 18.06 8.88
CA LYS A 97 1.33 18.86 9.59
C LYS A 97 1.51 18.44 11.05
N GLU A 98 0.41 18.16 11.74
CA GLU A 98 0.41 17.76 13.14
C GLU A 98 1.18 16.44 13.35
N ASN A 99 1.03 15.49 12.42
CA ASN A 99 1.71 14.20 12.47
C ASN A 99 3.20 14.32 12.12
N LEU A 100 3.55 15.21 11.20
CA LEU A 100 4.96 15.53 10.91
C LEU A 100 5.64 16.17 12.13
N GLU A 101 4.97 17.09 12.84
CA GLU A 101 5.51 17.68 14.06
C GLU A 101 5.71 16.64 15.18
N LYS A 102 4.81 15.64 15.31
CA LYS A 102 5.02 14.50 16.24
C LYS A 102 6.29 13.71 15.91
N LEU A 103 6.59 13.51 14.62
CA LEU A 103 7.84 12.85 14.21
C LEU A 103 9.07 13.69 14.52
N LYS A 104 8.99 15.02 14.40
CA LYS A 104 10.07 15.92 14.71
C LYS A 104 10.47 15.95 16.19
N GLU A 105 9.59 15.50 17.09
CA GLU A 105 9.95 15.31 18.50
C GLU A 105 11.10 14.30 18.67
N ASN A 106 11.16 13.28 17.79
CA ASN A 106 12.21 12.26 17.80
C ASN A 106 13.30 12.51 16.77
N TYR A 107 12.99 13.23 15.68
CA TYR A 107 13.86 13.48 14.53
C TYR A 107 13.78 14.95 14.11
N SER A 108 14.51 15.84 14.78
CA SER A 108 14.40 17.30 14.63
C SER A 108 14.57 17.80 13.20
N GLU A 109 15.34 17.12 12.35
CA GLU A 109 15.63 17.50 10.97
C GLU A 109 14.82 16.73 9.91
N ILE A 110 13.82 15.96 10.35
CA ILE A 110 12.99 15.16 9.43
C ILE A 110 12.07 16.06 8.60
N ASN A 111 11.93 15.72 7.33
CA ASN A 111 11.01 16.34 6.37
C ASN A 111 10.52 15.28 5.38
N GLU A 112 9.60 15.65 4.50
CA GLU A 112 9.01 14.72 3.51
C GLU A 112 10.03 14.10 2.55
N GLU A 113 11.20 14.71 2.34
CA GLU A 113 12.21 14.22 1.41
C GLU A 113 13.11 13.15 2.04
N ASN A 114 13.42 13.29 3.35
CA ASN A 114 14.37 12.40 4.05
C ASN A 114 13.72 11.43 5.03
N ILE A 115 12.39 11.47 5.19
CA ILE A 115 11.66 10.69 6.19
C ILE A 115 11.92 9.18 6.11
N PHE A 116 12.04 8.66 4.89
CA PHE A 116 12.33 7.23 4.65
C PHE A 116 13.81 6.84 4.88
N GLU A 117 14.68 7.82 5.18
CA GLU A 117 16.08 7.61 5.57
C GLU A 117 16.25 7.59 7.10
N SER A 118 15.22 7.99 7.84
CA SER A 118 15.19 7.91 9.30
C SER A 118 15.19 6.46 9.78
N ILE A 119 15.52 6.24 11.05
CA ILE A 119 15.48 4.90 11.69
C ILE A 119 14.10 4.25 11.51
N SER A 120 13.02 5.01 11.75
CA SER A 120 11.64 4.51 11.59
C SER A 120 11.27 4.30 10.12
N GLY A 121 11.75 5.16 9.20
CA GLY A 121 11.56 4.97 7.76
C GLY A 121 12.27 3.71 7.24
N ILE A 122 13.47 3.41 7.73
CA ILE A 122 14.19 2.17 7.43
C ILE A 122 13.43 0.96 8.00
N LEU A 123 12.87 1.08 9.20
CA LEU A 123 12.05 0.02 9.79
C LEU A 123 10.81 -0.26 8.94
N VAL A 124 10.13 0.76 8.44
CA VAL A 124 9.00 0.60 7.49
C VAL A 124 9.43 -0.21 6.27
N LYS A 125 10.54 0.14 5.64
CA LYS A 125 11.06 -0.61 4.47
C LYS A 125 11.35 -2.06 4.81
N LYS A 126 11.90 -2.34 5.99
CA LYS A 126 12.17 -3.70 6.46
C LYS A 126 10.88 -4.50 6.69
N ILE A 127 9.88 -3.90 7.33
CA ILE A 127 8.58 -4.54 7.56
C ILE A 127 7.88 -4.83 6.23
N ASP A 128 7.81 -3.86 5.32
CA ASP A 128 7.20 -4.03 3.99
C ASP A 128 7.87 -5.14 3.17
N ALA A 129 9.21 -5.19 3.18
CA ALA A 129 9.96 -6.27 2.55
C ALA A 129 9.64 -7.65 3.14
N ASN A 130 9.47 -7.73 4.47
CA ASN A 130 9.10 -8.98 5.13
C ASN A 130 7.66 -9.39 4.84
N LEU A 131 6.70 -8.44 4.79
CA LEU A 131 5.33 -8.70 4.34
C LEU A 131 5.30 -9.22 2.89
N THR A 132 6.14 -8.67 2.03
CA THR A 132 6.32 -9.13 0.65
C THR A 132 6.90 -10.55 0.57
N TYR A 133 7.92 -10.84 1.37
CA TYR A 133 8.60 -12.14 1.37
C TYR A 133 7.73 -13.25 1.98
N PHE A 134 7.09 -12.97 3.10
CA PHE A 134 6.23 -13.90 3.84
C PHE A 134 4.75 -13.73 3.54
N GLU A 135 4.38 -13.36 2.31
CA GLU A 135 2.98 -13.06 1.91
C GLU A 135 1.94 -14.12 2.28
N LYS A 136 2.37 -15.38 2.48
CA LYS A 136 1.52 -16.51 2.89
C LYS A 136 1.55 -16.78 4.39
N ASP A 137 2.41 -16.11 5.13
CA ASP A 137 2.59 -16.30 6.57
C ASP A 137 2.85 -14.96 7.26
N LEU A 138 1.86 -14.08 7.21
CA LEU A 138 1.93 -12.75 7.81
C LEU A 138 2.10 -12.80 9.33
N ARG A 139 1.65 -13.91 9.96
CA ARG A 139 1.84 -14.13 11.40
C ARG A 139 3.32 -14.12 11.79
N LYS A 140 4.17 -14.68 10.95
CA LYS A 140 5.62 -14.68 11.18
C LYS A 140 6.19 -13.26 11.19
N VAL A 141 5.73 -12.38 10.32
CA VAL A 141 6.16 -10.96 10.31
C VAL A 141 5.68 -10.26 11.58
N TYR A 142 4.42 -10.46 11.95
CA TYR A 142 3.89 -9.94 13.21
C TYR A 142 4.75 -10.37 14.41
N ASP A 143 5.08 -11.66 14.52
CA ASP A 143 5.87 -12.18 15.64
C ASP A 143 7.30 -11.60 15.67
N MET A 144 7.94 -11.43 14.50
CA MET A 144 9.25 -10.76 14.41
C MET A 144 9.19 -9.30 14.87
N VAL A 145 8.17 -8.54 14.44
CA VAL A 145 7.98 -7.14 14.85
C VAL A 145 7.65 -7.06 16.34
N TYR A 146 6.71 -7.87 16.83
CA TYR A 146 6.29 -7.92 18.21
C TYR A 146 7.45 -8.23 19.18
N ASN A 147 8.29 -9.19 18.80
CA ASN A 147 9.47 -9.61 19.57
C ASN A 147 10.72 -8.76 19.31
N LYS A 148 10.63 -7.73 18.45
CA LYS A 148 11.76 -6.85 18.07
C LYS A 148 12.95 -7.61 17.48
N GLU A 149 12.69 -8.63 16.67
CA GLU A 149 13.71 -9.44 15.99
C GLU A 149 14.29 -8.74 14.76
N PHE A 150 14.90 -7.57 14.96
CA PHE A 150 15.33 -6.67 13.89
C PHE A 150 16.38 -7.29 12.94
N ASP A 151 17.23 -8.19 13.44
CA ASP A 151 18.22 -8.90 12.60
C ASP A 151 17.54 -9.81 11.58
N LYS A 152 16.46 -10.49 11.98
CA LYS A 152 15.66 -11.32 11.03
C LYS A 152 14.94 -10.49 9.99
N LEU A 153 14.43 -9.32 10.38
CA LEU A 153 13.83 -8.37 9.43
C LEU A 153 14.87 -7.86 8.42
N GLU A 154 16.12 -7.63 8.86
CA GLU A 154 17.23 -7.18 8.01
C GLU A 154 17.59 -8.21 6.95
N GLU A 155 17.74 -9.47 7.31
CA GLU A 155 18.11 -10.54 6.37
C GLU A 155 17.14 -10.62 5.19
N THR A 156 15.84 -10.58 5.47
CA THR A 156 14.79 -10.63 4.44
C THR A 156 14.73 -9.35 3.62
N TYR A 157 14.88 -8.20 4.29
CA TYR A 157 14.94 -6.89 3.62
C TYR A 157 16.05 -6.86 2.56
N LEU A 158 17.26 -7.34 2.88
CA LEU A 158 18.37 -7.34 1.93
C LEU A 158 18.09 -8.21 0.69
N ILE A 159 17.33 -9.30 0.83
CA ILE A 159 16.93 -10.14 -0.32
C ILE A 159 16.00 -9.37 -1.24
N ILE A 160 14.96 -8.73 -0.69
CA ILE A 160 13.98 -7.96 -1.45
C ILE A 160 14.62 -6.71 -2.06
N GLN A 161 15.45 -5.99 -1.29
CA GLN A 161 16.12 -4.78 -1.76
C GLN A 161 17.06 -5.07 -2.93
N LYS A 162 17.80 -6.18 -2.88
CA LYS A 162 18.66 -6.60 -4.00
C LYS A 162 17.87 -6.82 -5.29
N GLU A 163 16.66 -7.37 -5.21
CA GLU A 163 15.82 -7.53 -6.40
C GLU A 163 15.30 -6.17 -6.89
N ILE A 164 14.83 -5.31 -5.99
CA ILE A 164 14.39 -3.94 -6.35
C ILE A 164 15.51 -3.18 -7.04
N ASP A 165 16.71 -3.16 -6.45
CA ASP A 165 17.89 -2.47 -7.01
C ASP A 165 18.24 -3.01 -8.40
N SER A 166 18.13 -4.31 -8.60
CA SER A 166 18.40 -4.93 -9.91
C SER A 166 17.46 -4.42 -11.01
N PHE A 167 16.17 -4.20 -10.70
CA PHE A 167 15.20 -3.64 -11.65
C PHE A 167 15.36 -2.13 -11.83
N ILE A 168 15.67 -1.38 -10.76
CA ILE A 168 15.94 0.07 -10.85
C ILE A 168 17.14 0.33 -11.78
N ASN A 169 18.22 -0.44 -11.61
CA ASN A 169 19.45 -0.25 -12.38
C ASN A 169 19.29 -0.60 -13.88
N LYS A 170 18.36 -1.47 -14.22
CA LYS A 170 18.06 -1.87 -15.61
C LYS A 170 16.93 -1.08 -16.24
N PHE A 171 16.22 -0.26 -15.47
CA PHE A 171 15.02 0.41 -15.94
C PHE A 171 15.22 1.19 -17.23
N GLU A 172 16.30 1.99 -17.35
CA GLU A 172 16.55 2.83 -18.52
C GLU A 172 16.92 2.00 -19.77
N GLU A 173 17.52 0.81 -19.57
CA GLU A 173 17.89 -0.11 -20.65
C GLU A 173 16.70 -0.94 -21.13
N ASP A 174 15.88 -1.43 -20.18
CA ASP A 174 14.82 -2.41 -20.46
C ASP A 174 13.46 -1.76 -20.73
N ALA A 175 13.22 -0.49 -20.31
CA ALA A 175 11.95 0.19 -20.49
C ALA A 175 11.80 0.81 -21.89
N GLU A 176 10.64 0.65 -22.51
CA GLU A 176 10.30 1.32 -23.76
C GLU A 176 9.94 2.78 -23.48
N PHE A 177 10.64 3.74 -24.09
CA PHE A 177 10.33 5.16 -23.97
C PHE A 177 9.66 5.70 -25.21
N PHE A 178 8.53 6.40 -25.06
CA PHE A 178 7.76 7.06 -26.10
C PHE A 178 7.80 8.57 -25.90
N PRO A 179 8.73 9.29 -26.60
CA PRO A 179 8.97 10.72 -26.37
C PRO A 179 7.76 11.60 -26.59
N GLU A 180 6.94 11.32 -27.63
CA GLU A 180 5.77 12.11 -27.99
C GLU A 180 4.68 12.10 -26.91
N LYS A 181 4.63 11.05 -26.12
CA LYS A 181 3.68 10.88 -25.00
C LYS A 181 4.34 11.10 -23.63
N ASN A 182 5.64 11.39 -23.62
CA ASN A 182 6.43 11.50 -22.37
C ASN A 182 6.22 10.28 -21.47
N LEU A 183 6.13 9.06 -22.05
CA LEU A 183 5.67 7.83 -21.42
C LEU A 183 6.76 6.75 -21.46
N TYR A 184 7.00 6.12 -20.30
CA TYR A 184 7.73 4.85 -20.20
C TYR A 184 6.76 3.69 -20.03
N ILE A 185 7.02 2.58 -20.72
CA ILE A 185 6.35 1.30 -20.49
C ILE A 185 7.41 0.28 -20.12
N TYR A 186 7.30 -0.30 -18.93
CA TYR A 186 8.26 -1.25 -18.39
C TYR A 186 7.59 -2.58 -18.08
N TYR A 187 7.86 -3.60 -18.90
CA TYR A 187 7.46 -4.97 -18.65
C TYR A 187 8.60 -5.74 -17.97
N PHE A 188 8.34 -6.31 -16.78
CA PHE A 188 9.34 -7.04 -16.02
C PHE A 188 8.73 -8.23 -15.29
N LYS A 189 9.57 -9.18 -14.86
CA LYS A 189 9.15 -10.41 -14.18
C LYS A 189 9.84 -10.53 -12.83
N PRO A 190 9.26 -9.95 -11.77
CA PRO A 190 9.82 -10.04 -10.45
C PRO A 190 9.53 -11.41 -9.84
N LYS A 191 10.45 -11.88 -8.98
CA LYS A 191 10.28 -13.08 -8.18
C LYS A 191 9.33 -12.85 -6.99
N PHE A 192 9.33 -11.62 -6.45
CA PHE A 192 8.50 -11.20 -5.33
C PHE A 192 7.48 -10.15 -5.79
N LYS A 193 6.43 -9.91 -4.99
CA LYS A 193 5.39 -8.90 -5.28
C LYS A 193 5.87 -7.47 -5.02
N ILE A 194 6.92 -7.04 -5.70
CA ILE A 194 7.56 -5.73 -5.54
C ILE A 194 7.06 -4.66 -6.51
N SER A 195 6.09 -4.95 -7.37
CA SER A 195 5.73 -4.04 -8.47
C SER A 195 5.18 -2.70 -7.98
N SER A 196 4.46 -2.66 -6.87
CA SER A 196 3.97 -1.41 -6.26
C SER A 196 5.12 -0.57 -5.73
N THR A 197 5.99 -1.15 -4.90
CA THR A 197 7.17 -0.48 -4.33
C THR A 197 8.10 0.00 -5.43
N LEU A 198 8.42 -0.86 -6.41
CA LEU A 198 9.27 -0.50 -7.54
C LEU A 198 8.68 0.65 -8.37
N SER A 199 7.36 0.60 -8.68
CA SER A 199 6.69 1.65 -9.44
C SER A 199 6.74 3.00 -8.73
N THR A 200 6.61 3.01 -7.40
CA THR A 200 6.71 4.21 -6.58
C THR A 200 8.14 4.76 -6.59
N LEU A 201 9.14 3.93 -6.32
CA LEU A 201 10.54 4.36 -6.27
C LEU A 201 11.02 4.94 -7.61
N ILE A 202 10.73 4.26 -8.72
CA ILE A 202 11.10 4.75 -10.06
C ILE A 202 10.34 6.04 -10.39
N SER A 203 9.04 6.13 -10.08
CA SER A 203 8.27 7.33 -10.38
C SER A 203 8.71 8.57 -9.59
N LEU A 204 9.24 8.39 -8.38
CA LEU A 204 9.85 9.49 -7.62
C LEU A 204 11.13 10.03 -8.29
N LYS A 205 11.91 9.18 -8.98
CA LYS A 205 13.07 9.59 -9.78
C LYS A 205 12.65 10.31 -11.08
N TYR A 206 11.53 9.89 -11.68
CA TYR A 206 11.02 10.40 -12.97
C TYR A 206 9.72 11.21 -12.82
N LYS A 207 9.69 12.18 -11.89
CA LYS A 207 8.50 12.92 -11.42
C LYS A 207 7.66 13.56 -12.54
N THR A 208 8.28 13.93 -13.67
CA THR A 208 7.61 14.61 -14.80
C THR A 208 7.19 13.65 -15.92
N LYS A 209 7.37 12.35 -15.73
CA LYS A 209 7.08 11.32 -16.73
C LYS A 209 5.84 10.54 -16.35
N SER A 210 5.13 10.06 -17.35
CA SER A 210 4.16 8.99 -17.19
C SER A 210 4.87 7.65 -17.27
N LEU A 211 4.54 6.73 -16.35
CA LEU A 211 5.16 5.41 -16.28
C LEU A 211 4.08 4.35 -16.15
N ILE A 212 4.18 3.30 -16.96
CA ILE A 212 3.33 2.11 -16.85
C ILE A 212 4.23 0.91 -16.61
N PHE A 213 4.06 0.28 -15.47
CA PHE A 213 4.75 -0.94 -15.05
C PHE A 213 3.85 -2.14 -15.31
N ILE A 214 4.35 -3.15 -15.99
CA ILE A 214 3.58 -4.33 -16.40
C ILE A 214 4.24 -5.57 -15.81
N VAL A 215 3.46 -6.40 -15.12
CA VAL A 215 3.86 -7.70 -14.58
C VAL A 215 2.83 -8.77 -14.91
N GLU A 216 3.24 -10.04 -14.91
CA GLU A 216 2.30 -11.16 -15.00
C GLU A 216 1.44 -11.23 -13.72
N ASP A 217 0.16 -11.56 -13.86
CA ASP A 217 -0.71 -11.77 -12.70
C ASP A 217 -0.35 -13.08 -11.99
N THR A 218 -0.01 -13.01 -10.71
CA THR A 218 0.36 -14.19 -9.91
C THR A 218 -0.81 -15.15 -9.63
N LYS A 219 -2.04 -14.70 -9.86
CA LYS A 219 -3.25 -15.53 -9.67
C LYS A 219 -3.68 -16.24 -10.96
N ASP A 220 -3.39 -15.65 -12.12
CA ASP A 220 -3.74 -16.20 -13.44
C ASP A 220 -2.71 -15.74 -14.47
N GLU A 221 -1.88 -16.64 -14.94
CA GLU A 221 -0.80 -16.40 -15.91
C GLU A 221 -1.27 -15.89 -17.29
N ASN A 222 -2.57 -16.00 -17.58
CA ASN A 222 -3.17 -15.45 -18.79
C ASN A 222 -3.37 -13.94 -18.73
N TYR A 223 -3.19 -13.33 -17.56
CA TYR A 223 -3.39 -11.90 -17.36
C TYR A 223 -2.11 -11.15 -17.01
N LEU A 224 -2.15 -9.86 -17.33
CA LEU A 224 -1.15 -8.88 -16.94
C LEU A 224 -1.78 -7.87 -15.98
N LYS A 225 -1.02 -7.45 -14.98
CA LYS A 225 -1.33 -6.34 -14.09
C LYS A 225 -0.46 -5.15 -14.42
N MET A 226 -1.06 -3.98 -14.39
CA MET A 226 -0.38 -2.72 -14.62
C MET A 226 -0.48 -1.81 -13.40
N SER A 227 0.62 -1.10 -13.15
CA SER A 227 0.67 0.03 -12.23
C SER A 227 1.10 1.26 -13.00
N ALA A 228 0.25 2.28 -13.09
CA ALA A 228 0.57 3.53 -13.75
C ALA A 228 0.84 4.63 -12.71
N ARG A 229 1.84 5.47 -12.98
CA ARG A 229 2.27 6.57 -12.11
C ARG A 229 2.57 7.82 -12.91
N ASN A 230 2.15 8.97 -12.40
CA ASN A 230 2.60 10.30 -12.79
C ASN A 230 2.60 11.19 -11.53
N GLN A 231 3.76 11.42 -10.94
CA GLN A 231 3.88 12.07 -9.62
C GLN A 231 3.31 13.48 -9.60
N ASN A 232 3.41 14.20 -10.71
CA ASN A 232 2.92 15.58 -10.81
C ASN A 232 1.45 15.65 -11.28
N ALA A 233 0.79 14.48 -11.52
CA ALA A 233 -0.54 14.38 -12.10
C ALA A 233 -0.75 15.25 -13.35
N SER A 234 0.34 15.51 -14.10
CA SER A 234 0.28 16.25 -15.36
C SER A 234 -0.42 15.48 -16.48
N GLU A 235 -0.48 14.16 -16.34
CA GLU A 235 -1.30 13.24 -17.12
C GLU A 235 -2.16 12.41 -16.16
N ASP A 236 -3.43 12.26 -16.45
CA ASP A 236 -4.37 11.48 -15.65
C ASP A 236 -4.21 9.98 -15.95
N MET A 237 -3.54 9.26 -15.07
CA MET A 237 -3.24 7.83 -15.22
C MET A 237 -4.51 6.96 -15.28
N ASN A 238 -5.59 7.37 -14.61
CA ASN A 238 -6.84 6.64 -14.66
C ASN A 238 -7.48 6.74 -16.07
N LYS A 239 -7.51 7.95 -16.64
CA LYS A 239 -7.99 8.15 -18.00
C LYS A 239 -7.12 7.44 -19.02
N LEU A 240 -5.79 7.52 -18.86
CA LEU A 240 -4.83 6.87 -19.75
C LEU A 240 -5.03 5.36 -19.78
N LEU A 241 -5.13 4.71 -18.61
CA LEU A 241 -5.36 3.26 -18.54
C LEU A 241 -6.74 2.86 -19.06
N LYS A 242 -7.79 3.65 -18.80
CA LYS A 242 -9.14 3.42 -19.36
C LYS A 242 -9.11 3.47 -20.88
N LYS A 243 -8.42 4.45 -21.46
CA LYS A 243 -8.20 4.50 -22.93
C LYS A 243 -7.46 3.26 -23.43
N GLY A 244 -6.41 2.83 -22.71
CA GLY A 244 -5.65 1.64 -23.08
C GLY A 244 -6.49 0.37 -23.17
N ILE A 245 -7.50 0.23 -22.30
CA ILE A 245 -8.38 -0.97 -22.29
C ILE A 245 -9.62 -0.85 -23.18
N GLU A 246 -9.80 0.23 -23.91
CA GLU A 246 -10.97 0.40 -24.81
C GLU A 246 -11.04 -0.74 -25.83
N GLY A 247 -12.20 -1.40 -25.91
CA GLY A 247 -12.46 -2.51 -26.81
C GLY A 247 -11.82 -3.84 -26.40
N LEU A 248 -11.19 -3.93 -25.23
CA LEU A 248 -10.67 -5.19 -24.68
C LEU A 248 -11.75 -5.90 -23.86
N GLU A 249 -11.83 -7.22 -24.00
CA GLU A 249 -12.68 -8.08 -23.18
C GLU A 249 -11.96 -8.43 -21.88
N ASP A 250 -12.72 -8.66 -20.79
CA ASP A 250 -12.19 -9.06 -19.46
C ASP A 250 -11.07 -8.13 -18.94
N ALA A 251 -11.14 -6.83 -19.30
CA ALA A 251 -10.19 -5.83 -18.88
C ALA A 251 -10.83 -4.87 -17.88
N ASN A 252 -10.03 -4.41 -16.91
CA ASN A 252 -10.45 -3.36 -16.00
C ASN A 252 -9.32 -2.36 -15.74
N ALA A 253 -9.69 -1.12 -15.43
CA ALA A 253 -8.76 -0.06 -15.03
C ALA A 253 -9.45 0.87 -14.04
N GLY A 254 -8.68 1.32 -13.04
CA GLY A 254 -9.19 2.23 -12.00
C GLY A 254 -8.08 2.81 -11.13
N GLY A 255 -8.43 3.85 -10.38
CA GLY A 255 -7.53 4.55 -9.47
C GLY A 255 -7.66 6.06 -9.58
N HIS A 256 -6.59 6.76 -9.21
CA HIS A 256 -6.51 8.22 -9.17
C HIS A 256 -5.66 8.77 -10.31
N ALA A 257 -5.73 10.09 -10.54
CA ALA A 257 -4.95 10.76 -11.58
C ALA A 257 -3.44 10.50 -11.47
N ALA A 258 -2.88 10.53 -10.26
CA ALA A 258 -1.44 10.30 -10.04
C ALA A 258 -1.03 8.82 -10.04
N ALA A 259 -1.95 7.91 -9.70
CA ALA A 259 -1.67 6.48 -9.53
C ALA A 259 -2.89 5.63 -9.84
N SER A 260 -2.77 4.74 -10.81
CA SER A 260 -3.86 3.86 -11.27
C SER A 260 -3.35 2.46 -11.56
N GLY A 261 -4.28 1.51 -11.61
CA GLY A 261 -4.02 0.14 -11.97
C GLY A 261 -4.89 -0.35 -13.12
N ALA A 262 -4.43 -1.36 -13.84
CA ALA A 262 -5.23 -2.08 -14.81
C ALA A 262 -4.91 -3.57 -14.80
N ARG A 263 -5.85 -4.37 -15.31
CA ARG A 263 -5.69 -5.79 -15.57
C ARG A 263 -6.25 -6.10 -16.94
N ILE A 264 -5.48 -6.79 -17.78
CA ILE A 264 -5.87 -7.20 -19.14
C ILE A 264 -5.45 -8.63 -19.41
N MET A 265 -6.02 -9.27 -20.42
CA MET A 265 -5.48 -10.53 -20.93
C MET A 265 -4.11 -10.29 -21.58
N LYS A 266 -3.17 -11.22 -21.38
CA LYS A 266 -1.80 -11.14 -21.93
C LYS A 266 -1.77 -11.04 -23.45
N LYS A 267 -2.72 -11.70 -24.13
CA LYS A 267 -2.87 -11.65 -25.61
C LYS A 267 -3.17 -10.23 -26.13
N ASP A 268 -3.77 -9.37 -25.29
CA ASP A 268 -4.25 -8.05 -25.67
C ASP A 268 -3.20 -6.94 -25.45
N LEU A 269 -1.99 -7.29 -24.97
CA LEU A 269 -0.94 -6.30 -24.67
C LEU A 269 -0.61 -5.40 -25.87
N ALA A 270 -0.57 -5.95 -27.08
CA ALA A 270 -0.28 -5.18 -28.28
C ALA A 270 -1.37 -4.14 -28.60
N ILE A 271 -2.65 -4.51 -28.43
CA ILE A 271 -3.79 -3.62 -28.63
C ILE A 271 -3.79 -2.54 -27.55
N PHE A 272 -3.57 -2.93 -26.29
CA PHE A 272 -3.43 -2.00 -25.16
C PHE A 272 -2.37 -0.92 -25.44
N LYS A 273 -1.15 -1.33 -25.84
CA LYS A 273 -0.07 -0.39 -26.18
C LYS A 273 -0.47 0.53 -27.34
N LYS A 274 -1.10 -0.01 -28.38
CA LYS A 274 -1.59 0.79 -29.50
C LYS A 274 -2.59 1.86 -29.03
N ASN A 275 -3.60 1.49 -28.26
CA ASN A 275 -4.61 2.42 -27.73
C ASN A 275 -4.00 3.55 -26.88
N LEU A 276 -2.92 3.26 -26.14
CA LEU A 276 -2.20 4.29 -25.36
C LEU A 276 -1.49 5.31 -26.26
N LEU A 277 -0.95 4.85 -27.39
CA LEU A 277 -0.08 5.66 -28.25
C LEU A 277 -0.85 6.44 -29.31
N ASP A 278 -2.02 5.98 -29.72
CA ASP A 278 -2.93 6.71 -30.59
C ASP A 278 -3.51 7.95 -29.88
#